data_903a715d845922adfa51d3bc67373424
#
_entry.id   903a715d845922adfa51d3bc67373424
#
_cell.length_a   1.000
_cell.length_b   1.000
_cell.length_c   1.000
_cell.angle_alpha   90.00
_cell.angle_beta   90.00
_cell.angle_gamma   90.00
#
_symmetry.space_group_name_H-M   'P 1'
#
loop_
_entity.id
_entity.type
_entity.pdbx_description
1 polymer ?
#
loop_
_entity_poly.entity_id
_entity_poly.type
_entity_poly.pdbx_seq_one_letter_code
_entity_poly.pdbx_strand_id
1 'polypeptide(L)'
;MLVRFSTPTILLVEEESELVEVIAAASKSGYSFAKKKAGLLISAAQKAQTLGIHSCADETLIVCTIQMLRTLSESVLQIETAIDNLLAQIKEMRNNVSLLQSIPGIGSHSAALLLGEIGDISLFKKPKQLAAYFGLDPTERQSGSFRGTKNKLSKRGSSYARAALHMGIVNSICKRGKDSAANPVLLSYYEKKCKNKPAKVAQAASMHKLVFIIFAVLRDQKPSN
;
A
#
# COMPACT_ATOMS: atom_id res chain seq x y z
N MET A 1 -20.15 -6.97 13.23
CA MET A 1 -21.34 -6.70 12.42
C MET A 1 -21.66 -7.87 11.49
N LEU A 2 -20.93 -8.15 10.42
CA LEU A 2 -21.26 -9.20 9.43
C LEU A 2 -21.38 -10.62 9.98
N VAL A 3 -20.70 -10.96 11.08
CA VAL A 3 -20.84 -12.28 11.73
C VAL A 3 -22.17 -12.42 12.47
N ARG A 4 -22.70 -11.31 13.01
CA ARG A 4 -23.98 -11.28 13.73
C ARG A 4 -25.17 -11.18 12.77
N PHE A 5 -25.01 -10.48 11.66
CA PHE A 5 -26.02 -10.24 10.63
C PHE A 5 -25.53 -10.80 9.28
N SER A 6 -25.35 -12.12 9.23
CA SER A 6 -24.78 -12.82 8.08
C SER A 6 -25.76 -13.00 6.93
N THR A 7 -27.07 -12.97 7.20
CA THR A 7 -28.11 -13.14 6.18
C THR A 7 -29.14 -12.02 6.20
N PRO A 8 -29.82 -11.75 5.06
CA PRO A 8 -30.94 -10.81 5.00
C PRO A 8 -32.04 -11.13 6.01
N THR A 9 -32.32 -12.41 6.24
CA THR A 9 -33.35 -12.87 7.16
C THR A 9 -33.03 -12.49 8.60
N ILE A 10 -31.82 -12.74 9.06
CA ILE A 10 -31.37 -12.38 10.42
C ILE A 10 -31.40 -10.84 10.59
N LEU A 11 -30.96 -10.12 9.57
CA LEU A 11 -30.90 -8.66 9.61
C LEU A 11 -32.29 -8.02 9.69
N LEU A 12 -33.32 -8.63 9.09
CA LEU A 12 -34.69 -8.11 9.08
C LEU A 12 -35.51 -8.49 10.36
N VAL A 13 -35.03 -9.41 11.17
CA VAL A 13 -35.66 -9.78 12.46
C VAL A 13 -35.23 -8.80 13.56
N GLU A 14 -34.08 -8.18 13.43
CA GLU A 14 -33.55 -7.25 14.43
C GLU A 14 -34.15 -5.85 14.32
N GLU A 15 -34.20 -5.13 15.42
CA GLU A 15 -34.67 -3.72 15.44
C GLU A 15 -33.64 -2.78 14.78
N GLU A 16 -34.16 -1.78 14.05
CA GLU A 16 -33.29 -0.78 13.40
C GLU A 16 -32.38 -0.07 14.40
N SER A 17 -32.87 0.19 15.62
CA SER A 17 -32.10 0.81 16.71
C SER A 17 -30.85 0.03 17.06
N GLU A 18 -30.96 -1.29 17.20
CA GLU A 18 -29.85 -2.17 17.53
C GLU A 18 -28.82 -2.24 16.39
N LEU A 19 -29.31 -2.29 15.16
CA LEU A 19 -28.44 -2.23 13.98
C LEU A 19 -27.64 -0.92 13.91
N VAL A 20 -28.28 0.22 14.22
CA VAL A 20 -27.63 1.52 14.28
C VAL A 20 -26.53 1.55 15.33
N GLU A 21 -26.78 1.01 16.53
CA GLU A 21 -25.78 0.95 17.61
C GLU A 21 -24.57 0.10 17.21
N VAL A 22 -24.80 -1.08 16.64
CA VAL A 22 -23.71 -1.96 16.18
C VAL A 22 -22.89 -1.29 15.07
N ILE A 23 -23.52 -0.57 14.15
CA ILE A 23 -22.80 0.19 13.10
C ILE A 23 -22.05 1.37 13.71
N ALA A 24 -22.63 2.09 14.64
CA ALA A 24 -21.99 3.22 15.31
C ALA A 24 -20.76 2.77 16.10
N ALA A 25 -20.85 1.67 16.83
CA ALA A 25 -19.74 1.08 17.58
C ALA A 25 -18.61 0.58 16.66
N ALA A 26 -18.95 0.05 15.46
CA ALA A 26 -17.99 -0.47 14.50
C ALA A 26 -17.38 0.62 13.61
N SER A 27 -17.98 1.79 13.50
CA SER A 27 -17.54 2.88 12.63
C SER A 27 -17.08 4.11 13.41
N LYS A 28 -16.04 4.79 12.94
CA LYS A 28 -15.59 6.09 13.49
C LYS A 28 -16.42 7.28 12.98
N SER A 29 -17.52 7.04 12.26
CA SER A 29 -18.21 8.06 11.45
C SER A 29 -19.46 8.67 12.14
N GLY A 30 -19.75 8.31 13.39
CA GLY A 30 -20.84 8.89 14.16
C GLY A 30 -22.24 8.34 13.86
N TYR A 31 -23.21 8.70 14.73
CA TYR A 31 -24.56 8.14 14.75
C TYR A 31 -25.38 8.42 13.48
N SER A 32 -25.28 9.63 12.91
CA SER A 32 -25.99 10.01 11.68
C SER A 32 -25.59 9.13 10.48
N PHE A 33 -24.30 8.81 10.36
CA PHE A 33 -23.81 7.89 9.35
C PHE A 33 -24.34 6.46 9.59
N ALA A 34 -24.32 6.01 10.85
CA ALA A 34 -24.80 4.67 11.21
C ALA A 34 -26.28 4.50 10.87
N LYS A 35 -27.14 5.48 11.19
CA LYS A 35 -28.58 5.48 10.86
C LYS A 35 -28.81 5.40 9.35
N LYS A 36 -28.10 6.22 8.56
CA LYS A 36 -28.19 6.17 7.10
C LYS A 36 -27.79 4.82 6.54
N LYS A 37 -26.73 4.21 7.09
CA LYS A 37 -26.26 2.89 6.64
C LYS A 37 -27.19 1.75 7.06
N ALA A 38 -27.78 1.81 8.26
CA ALA A 38 -28.79 0.86 8.72
C ALA A 38 -29.98 0.83 7.74
N GLY A 39 -30.57 1.98 7.42
CA GLY A 39 -31.67 2.05 6.46
C GLY A 39 -31.34 1.50 5.08
N LEU A 40 -30.12 1.75 4.56
CA LEU A 40 -29.68 1.17 3.29
C LEU A 40 -29.53 -0.34 3.36
N LEU A 41 -29.03 -0.89 4.48
CA LEU A 41 -28.87 -2.32 4.69
C LEU A 41 -30.24 -3.02 4.80
N ILE A 42 -31.18 -2.47 5.55
CA ILE A 42 -32.56 -2.98 5.67
C ILE A 42 -33.23 -3.02 4.29
N SER A 43 -33.14 -1.91 3.53
CA SER A 43 -33.69 -1.85 2.18
C SER A 43 -33.07 -2.89 1.22
N ALA A 44 -31.76 -3.09 1.32
CA ALA A 44 -31.06 -4.11 0.53
C ALA A 44 -31.46 -5.55 0.94
N ALA A 45 -31.63 -5.79 2.24
CA ALA A 45 -32.05 -7.09 2.76
C ALA A 45 -33.50 -7.42 2.33
N GLN A 46 -34.41 -6.47 2.36
CA GLN A 46 -35.77 -6.64 1.87
C GLN A 46 -35.80 -7.02 0.39
N LYS A 47 -35.01 -6.33 -0.44
CA LYS A 47 -34.87 -6.66 -1.86
C LYS A 47 -34.31 -8.05 -2.08
N ALA A 48 -33.24 -8.42 -1.34
CA ALA A 48 -32.64 -9.75 -1.44
C ALA A 48 -33.63 -10.86 -1.05
N GLN A 49 -34.40 -10.64 0.00
CA GLN A 49 -35.47 -11.57 0.43
C GLN A 49 -36.55 -11.70 -0.62
N THR A 50 -37.03 -10.59 -1.19
CA THR A 50 -38.05 -10.59 -2.26
C THR A 50 -37.59 -11.32 -3.52
N LEU A 51 -36.30 -11.22 -3.84
CA LEU A 51 -35.68 -11.85 -5.02
C LEU A 51 -35.25 -13.30 -4.76
N GLY A 52 -35.31 -13.78 -3.52
CA GLY A 52 -34.83 -15.12 -3.15
C GLY A 52 -33.31 -15.30 -3.33
N ILE A 53 -32.53 -14.22 -3.29
CA ILE A 53 -31.09 -14.22 -3.57
C ILE A 53 -30.33 -14.45 -2.26
N HIS A 54 -30.55 -15.53 -1.56
CA HIS A 54 -29.71 -15.95 -0.44
C HIS A 54 -29.84 -17.45 -0.18
N SER A 55 -28.75 -18.04 0.27
CA SER A 55 -28.72 -19.44 0.66
C SER A 55 -27.97 -19.62 1.99
N CYS A 56 -28.21 -20.74 2.69
CA CYS A 56 -27.42 -21.08 3.88
C CYS A 56 -25.93 -21.24 3.57
N ALA A 57 -25.58 -21.57 2.33
CA ALA A 57 -24.20 -21.65 1.88
C ALA A 57 -23.53 -20.27 1.91
N ASP A 58 -24.25 -19.19 1.59
CA ASP A 58 -23.73 -17.82 1.62
C ASP A 58 -23.38 -17.39 3.05
N GLU A 59 -24.18 -17.77 4.03
CA GLU A 59 -23.90 -17.52 5.44
C GLU A 59 -22.60 -18.17 5.88
N THR A 60 -22.46 -19.48 5.61
CA THR A 60 -21.25 -20.23 5.94
C THR A 60 -20.02 -19.61 5.26
N LEU A 61 -20.14 -19.24 3.98
CA LEU A 61 -19.07 -18.60 3.22
C LEU A 61 -18.65 -17.26 3.84
N ILE A 62 -19.61 -16.42 4.22
CA ILE A 62 -19.35 -15.12 4.86
C ILE A 62 -18.62 -15.31 6.19
N VAL A 63 -19.12 -16.19 7.07
CA VAL A 63 -18.53 -16.47 8.38
C VAL A 63 -17.09 -17.01 8.23
N CYS A 64 -16.90 -18.01 7.37
CA CYS A 64 -15.56 -18.57 7.10
C CYS A 64 -14.60 -17.51 6.54
N THR A 65 -15.06 -16.68 5.59
CA THR A 65 -14.23 -15.61 5.01
C THR A 65 -13.82 -14.57 6.06
N ILE A 66 -14.72 -14.20 6.97
CA ILE A 66 -14.42 -13.26 8.05
C ILE A 66 -13.42 -13.87 9.04
N GLN A 67 -13.58 -15.15 9.39
CA GLN A 67 -12.62 -15.85 10.26
C GLN A 67 -11.24 -15.90 9.61
N MET A 68 -11.15 -16.23 8.33
CA MET A 68 -9.89 -16.23 7.58
C MET A 68 -9.24 -14.85 7.58
N LEU A 69 -10.01 -13.78 7.33
CA LEU A 69 -9.50 -12.40 7.37
C LEU A 69 -8.97 -12.02 8.76
N ARG A 70 -9.63 -12.44 9.84
CA ARG A 70 -9.16 -12.20 11.22
C ARG A 70 -7.83 -12.91 11.47
N THR A 71 -7.75 -14.20 11.15
CA THR A 71 -6.51 -14.99 11.32
C THR A 71 -5.36 -14.41 10.52
N LEU A 72 -5.59 -13.97 9.27
CA LEU A 72 -4.59 -13.31 8.46
C LEU A 72 -4.16 -11.97 9.07
N SER A 73 -5.09 -11.17 9.58
CA SER A 73 -4.78 -9.89 10.23
C SER A 73 -3.94 -10.08 11.50
N GLU A 74 -4.25 -11.09 12.31
CA GLU A 74 -3.47 -11.46 13.50
C GLU A 74 -2.06 -11.93 13.10
N SER A 75 -1.94 -12.74 12.06
CA SER A 75 -0.65 -13.21 11.55
C SER A 75 0.21 -12.05 11.03
N VAL A 76 -0.38 -11.10 10.32
CA VAL A 76 0.31 -9.88 9.87
C VAL A 76 0.84 -9.09 11.07
N LEU A 77 0.01 -8.88 12.09
CA LEU A 77 0.41 -8.14 13.29
C LEU A 77 1.56 -8.84 14.04
N GLN A 78 1.53 -10.18 14.13
CA GLN A 78 2.61 -10.95 14.73
C GLN A 78 3.93 -10.78 13.96
N ILE A 79 3.88 -10.83 12.63
CA ILE A 79 5.06 -10.63 11.77
C ILE A 79 5.59 -9.19 11.91
N GLU A 80 4.73 -8.19 11.90
CA GLU A 80 5.12 -6.78 12.09
C GLU A 80 5.80 -6.59 13.45
N THR A 81 5.25 -7.17 14.52
CA THR A 81 5.84 -7.13 15.87
C THR A 81 7.20 -7.82 15.90
N ALA A 82 7.35 -8.97 15.24
CA ALA A 82 8.62 -9.67 15.17
C ALA A 82 9.69 -8.86 14.41
N ILE A 83 9.31 -8.19 13.32
CA ILE A 83 10.19 -7.28 12.56
C ILE A 83 10.63 -6.13 13.46
N ASP A 84 9.70 -5.47 14.15
CA ASP A 84 10.01 -4.33 15.03
C ASP A 84 10.96 -4.75 16.17
N ASN A 85 10.77 -5.94 16.74
CA ASN A 85 11.65 -6.49 17.76
C ASN A 85 13.08 -6.75 17.23
N LEU A 86 13.21 -7.29 16.02
CA LEU A 86 14.52 -7.50 15.38
C LEU A 86 15.22 -6.17 15.09
N LEU A 87 14.47 -5.20 14.53
CA LEU A 87 15.00 -3.85 14.27
C LEU A 87 15.44 -3.13 15.54
N ALA A 88 14.74 -3.36 16.67
CA ALA A 88 15.10 -2.78 17.96
C ALA A 88 16.45 -3.30 18.49
N GLN A 89 16.84 -4.54 18.16
CA GLN A 89 18.07 -5.17 18.62
C GLN A 89 19.32 -4.65 17.88
N ILE A 90 19.15 -4.18 16.62
CA ILE A 90 20.26 -3.74 15.77
C ILE A 90 20.19 -2.22 15.60
N LYS A 91 21.01 -1.49 16.40
CA LYS A 91 21.00 0.00 16.41
C LYS A 91 21.20 0.62 15.03
N GLU A 92 22.07 0.04 14.22
CA GLU A 92 22.34 0.52 12.86
C GLU A 92 21.11 0.37 11.94
N MET A 93 20.45 -0.78 11.97
CA MET A 93 19.21 -1.00 11.19
C MET A 93 18.11 -0.04 11.64
N ARG A 94 17.95 0.16 12.94
CA ARG A 94 16.98 1.10 13.49
C ARG A 94 17.23 2.53 12.98
N ASN A 95 18.49 2.96 12.97
CA ASN A 95 18.87 4.27 12.43
C ASN A 95 18.54 4.36 10.94
N ASN A 96 18.90 3.35 10.15
CA ASN A 96 18.64 3.31 8.72
C ASN A 96 17.13 3.29 8.39
N VAL A 97 16.30 2.59 9.18
CA VAL A 97 14.84 2.66 9.08
C VAL A 97 14.35 4.10 9.31
N SER A 98 14.81 4.74 10.40
CA SER A 98 14.46 6.13 10.72
C SER A 98 14.86 7.10 9.61
N LEU A 99 16.05 6.92 9.04
CA LEU A 99 16.52 7.70 7.90
C LEU A 99 15.62 7.53 6.66
N LEU A 100 15.22 6.31 6.33
CA LEU A 100 14.30 6.08 5.20
C LEU A 100 12.90 6.63 5.46
N GLN A 101 12.42 6.58 6.70
CA GLN A 101 11.14 7.17 7.09
C GLN A 101 11.13 8.69 6.99
N SER A 102 12.29 9.35 7.03
CA SER A 102 12.38 10.80 6.77
C SER A 102 11.99 11.19 5.35
N ILE A 103 11.96 10.22 4.42
CA ILE A 103 11.52 10.45 3.04
C ILE A 103 9.98 10.43 3.01
N PRO A 104 9.31 11.57 2.73
CA PRO A 104 7.85 11.61 2.74
C PRO A 104 7.26 10.63 1.72
N GLY A 105 6.40 9.73 2.21
CA GLY A 105 5.79 8.65 1.43
C GLY A 105 6.35 7.25 1.75
N ILE A 106 7.44 7.15 2.50
CA ILE A 106 7.99 5.87 2.97
C ILE A 106 7.59 5.66 4.44
N GLY A 107 6.76 4.64 4.69
CA GLY A 107 6.39 4.20 6.05
C GLY A 107 7.37 3.17 6.62
N SER A 108 7.20 2.80 7.90
CA SER A 108 8.09 1.85 8.62
C SER A 108 8.22 0.51 7.89
N HIS A 109 7.11 -0.09 7.53
CA HIS A 109 7.08 -1.36 6.79
C HIS A 109 7.85 -1.29 5.46
N SER A 110 7.61 -0.24 4.65
CA SER A 110 8.33 -0.06 3.38
C SER A 110 9.82 0.20 3.60
N ALA A 111 10.19 0.94 4.66
CA ALA A 111 11.59 1.20 5.02
C ALA A 111 12.30 -0.10 5.42
N ALA A 112 11.69 -0.90 6.30
CA ALA A 112 12.24 -2.19 6.73
C ALA A 112 12.41 -3.16 5.56
N LEU A 113 11.39 -3.27 4.70
CA LEU A 113 11.44 -4.11 3.51
C LEU A 113 12.55 -3.66 2.54
N LEU A 114 12.65 -2.37 2.26
CA LEU A 114 13.69 -1.82 1.39
C LEU A 114 15.08 -2.07 1.95
N LEU A 115 15.28 -1.93 3.26
CA LEU A 115 16.57 -2.23 3.91
C LEU A 115 16.91 -3.72 3.84
N GLY A 116 15.94 -4.60 4.07
CA GLY A 116 16.15 -6.04 3.91
C GLY A 116 16.57 -6.43 2.51
N GLU A 117 15.99 -5.77 1.50
CA GLU A 117 16.31 -6.00 0.09
C GLU A 117 17.63 -5.34 -0.37
N ILE A 118 18.01 -4.20 0.20
CA ILE A 118 19.27 -3.50 -0.10
C ILE A 118 20.45 -4.23 0.55
N GLY A 119 20.26 -4.71 1.79
CA GLY A 119 21.36 -5.20 2.61
C GLY A 119 22.35 -4.08 2.94
N ASP A 120 23.59 -4.25 2.54
CA ASP A 120 24.65 -3.25 2.74
C ASP A 120 24.70 -2.25 1.58
N ILE A 121 24.43 -0.98 1.87
CA ILE A 121 24.47 0.11 0.89
C ILE A 121 25.87 0.36 0.34
N SER A 122 26.93 -0.01 1.08
CA SER A 122 28.32 0.20 0.65
C SER A 122 28.71 -0.62 -0.57
N LEU A 123 27.96 -1.68 -0.88
CA LEU A 123 28.14 -2.51 -2.08
C LEU A 123 27.82 -1.73 -3.37
N PHE A 124 27.08 -0.63 -3.28
CA PHE A 124 26.67 0.18 -4.42
C PHE A 124 27.51 1.47 -4.49
N LYS A 125 28.36 1.58 -5.46
CA LYS A 125 29.19 2.79 -5.68
C LYS A 125 28.39 3.97 -6.25
N LYS A 126 27.29 3.70 -6.95
CA LYS A 126 26.48 4.71 -7.65
C LYS A 126 25.00 4.37 -7.53
N PRO A 127 24.10 5.37 -7.42
CA PRO A 127 22.67 5.13 -7.31
C PRO A 127 22.07 4.37 -8.51
N LYS A 128 22.68 4.48 -9.69
CA LYS A 128 22.28 3.72 -10.88
C LYS A 128 22.44 2.22 -10.69
N GLN A 129 23.44 1.78 -9.91
CA GLN A 129 23.64 0.34 -9.60
C GLN A 129 22.51 -0.19 -8.72
N LEU A 130 22.08 0.57 -7.71
CA LEU A 130 20.94 0.22 -6.88
C LEU A 130 19.63 0.20 -7.70
N ALA A 131 19.45 1.14 -8.63
CA ALA A 131 18.30 1.15 -9.52
C ALA A 131 18.28 -0.09 -10.45
N ALA A 132 19.41 -0.48 -10.99
CA ALA A 132 19.56 -1.70 -11.79
C ALA A 132 19.34 -2.97 -10.96
N TYR A 133 19.85 -2.99 -9.71
CA TYR A 133 19.65 -4.08 -8.76
C TYR A 133 18.15 -4.32 -8.47
N PHE A 134 17.35 -3.26 -8.38
CA PHE A 134 15.89 -3.36 -8.27
C PHE A 134 15.19 -3.62 -9.62
N GLY A 135 15.93 -3.67 -10.73
CA GLY A 135 15.37 -3.90 -12.05
C GLY A 135 14.51 -2.75 -12.56
N LEU A 136 14.88 -1.51 -12.20
CA LEU A 136 14.25 -0.26 -12.68
C LEU A 136 14.97 0.33 -13.90
N ASP A 137 16.04 -0.31 -14.35
CA ASP A 137 16.76 0.03 -15.58
C ASP A 137 15.92 -0.37 -16.81
N PRO A 138 16.03 0.36 -17.92
CA PRO A 138 15.39 -0.03 -19.17
C PRO A 138 16.06 -1.26 -19.77
N THR A 139 15.28 -2.19 -20.32
CA THR A 139 15.83 -3.28 -21.13
C THR A 139 16.34 -2.72 -22.44
N GLU A 140 17.61 -2.89 -22.73
CA GLU A 140 18.16 -2.55 -24.03
C GLU A 140 17.84 -3.67 -25.04
N ARG A 141 17.16 -3.30 -26.11
CA ARG A 141 16.95 -4.17 -27.27
C ARG A 141 17.81 -3.61 -28.41
N GLN A 142 18.98 -4.20 -28.57
CA GLN A 142 19.90 -3.87 -29.66
C GLN A 142 20.17 -5.13 -30.46
N SER A 143 20.11 -5.02 -31.79
CA SER A 143 20.53 -6.07 -32.71
C SER A 143 21.15 -5.39 -33.92
N GLY A 144 22.48 -5.49 -34.04
CA GLY A 144 23.23 -4.78 -35.08
C GLY A 144 23.05 -3.26 -35.00
N SER A 145 22.59 -2.64 -36.09
CA SER A 145 22.30 -1.21 -36.16
C SER A 145 20.94 -0.81 -35.55
N PHE A 146 20.10 -1.78 -35.14
CA PHE A 146 18.77 -1.52 -34.59
C PHE A 146 18.85 -1.16 -33.11
N ARG A 147 18.33 0.01 -32.71
CA ARG A 147 18.11 0.43 -31.33
C ARG A 147 16.62 0.58 -31.05
N GLY A 148 16.09 -0.25 -30.15
CA GLY A 148 14.68 -0.20 -29.76
C GLY A 148 14.34 1.12 -29.07
N THR A 149 13.33 1.81 -29.56
CA THR A 149 12.87 3.11 -29.00
C THR A 149 11.88 2.96 -27.83
N LYS A 150 11.21 1.81 -27.71
CA LYS A 150 10.24 1.49 -26.65
C LYS A 150 10.79 0.43 -25.71
N ASN A 151 11.59 0.83 -24.75
CA ASN A 151 12.18 -0.06 -23.76
C ASN A 151 11.24 -0.26 -22.56
N LYS A 152 11.11 -1.50 -22.11
CA LYS A 152 10.40 -1.86 -20.87
C LYS A 152 11.38 -1.85 -19.70
N LEU A 153 10.89 -1.82 -18.45
CA LEU A 153 11.73 -2.08 -17.28
C LEU A 153 12.28 -3.51 -17.33
N SER A 154 13.54 -3.69 -16.91
CA SER A 154 14.21 -4.98 -16.92
C SER A 154 13.54 -6.00 -15.99
N LYS A 155 13.04 -5.52 -14.85
CA LYS A 155 12.39 -6.33 -13.79
C LYS A 155 13.25 -7.49 -13.29
N ARG A 156 14.56 -7.44 -13.47
CA ARG A 156 15.51 -8.52 -13.09
C ARG A 156 15.71 -8.63 -11.58
N GLY A 157 15.44 -7.55 -10.83
CA GLY A 157 15.59 -7.51 -9.37
C GLY A 157 14.32 -7.90 -8.61
N SER A 158 14.36 -7.67 -7.30
CA SER A 158 13.26 -7.99 -6.37
C SER A 158 11.93 -7.35 -6.76
N SER A 159 10.89 -8.16 -6.83
CA SER A 159 9.51 -7.67 -7.03
C SER A 159 8.97 -6.97 -5.79
N TYR A 160 9.41 -7.39 -4.60
CA TYR A 160 9.01 -6.81 -3.32
C TYR A 160 9.56 -5.39 -3.17
N ALA A 161 10.85 -5.17 -3.48
CA ALA A 161 11.44 -3.83 -3.50
C ALA A 161 10.72 -2.90 -4.49
N ARG A 162 10.40 -3.38 -5.69
CA ARG A 162 9.64 -2.58 -6.66
C ARG A 162 8.23 -2.26 -6.19
N ALA A 163 7.56 -3.19 -5.50
CA ALA A 163 6.24 -2.94 -4.90
C ALA A 163 6.32 -1.86 -3.80
N ALA A 164 7.29 -1.96 -2.89
CA ALA A 164 7.52 -0.94 -1.85
C ALA A 164 7.83 0.44 -2.44
N LEU A 165 8.69 0.50 -3.46
CA LEU A 165 9.00 1.75 -4.17
C LEU A 165 7.78 2.33 -4.88
N HIS A 166 6.95 1.49 -5.49
CA HIS A 166 5.70 1.93 -6.12
C HIS A 166 4.73 2.51 -5.09
N MET A 167 4.53 1.84 -3.96
CA MET A 167 3.69 2.35 -2.86
C MET A 167 4.27 3.64 -2.30
N GLY A 168 5.59 3.72 -2.12
CA GLY A 168 6.28 4.94 -1.72
C GLY A 168 5.99 6.12 -2.66
N ILE A 169 6.01 5.90 -3.98
CA ILE A 169 5.65 6.94 -4.95
C ILE A 169 4.18 7.30 -4.88
N VAL A 170 3.28 6.31 -4.84
CA VAL A 170 1.82 6.58 -4.74
C VAL A 170 1.53 7.44 -3.51
N ASN A 171 2.10 7.09 -2.35
CA ASN A 171 1.92 7.84 -1.12
C ASN A 171 2.57 9.25 -1.19
N SER A 172 3.71 9.38 -1.86
CA SER A 172 4.42 10.66 -2.02
C SER A 172 3.67 11.66 -2.88
N ILE A 173 3.04 11.20 -3.98
CA ILE A 173 2.35 12.05 -4.95
C ILE A 173 0.86 12.22 -4.67
N CYS A 174 0.29 11.42 -3.75
CA CYS A 174 -1.12 11.52 -3.39
C CYS A 174 -1.40 12.86 -2.69
N LYS A 175 -2.34 13.61 -3.22
CA LYS A 175 -2.82 14.86 -2.62
C LYS A 175 -3.80 14.52 -1.48
N ARG A 176 -3.45 14.91 -0.26
CA ARG A 176 -4.27 14.75 0.93
C ARG A 176 -4.81 16.13 1.34
N GLY A 177 -6.12 16.36 1.15
CA GLY A 177 -6.76 17.64 1.45
C GLY A 177 -6.53 18.69 0.37
N LYS A 178 -6.65 19.99 0.72
CA LYS A 178 -6.49 21.10 -0.23
C LYS A 178 -5.04 21.21 -0.70
N ASP A 179 -4.70 20.53 -1.80
CA ASP A 179 -3.50 20.68 -2.63
C ASP A 179 -2.13 20.30 -2.04
N SER A 180 -2.06 19.65 -0.89
CA SER A 180 -0.79 19.26 -0.28
C SER A 180 -0.47 17.79 -0.56
N ALA A 181 0.52 17.53 -1.41
CA ALA A 181 1.13 16.20 -1.53
C ALA A 181 2.12 15.95 -0.39
N ALA A 182 2.29 14.70 0.01
CA ALA A 182 3.26 14.34 1.03
C ALA A 182 4.70 14.72 0.61
N ASN A 183 5.02 14.64 -0.69
CA ASN A 183 6.33 15.01 -1.23
C ASN A 183 6.17 15.90 -2.48
N PRO A 184 6.23 17.25 -2.33
CA PRO A 184 6.05 18.18 -3.45
C PRO A 184 7.12 18.02 -4.54
N VAL A 185 8.34 17.64 -4.18
CA VAL A 185 9.45 17.45 -5.12
C VAL A 185 9.20 16.27 -6.05
N LEU A 186 8.74 15.14 -5.48
CA LEU A 186 8.40 13.97 -6.28
C LEU A 186 7.12 14.19 -7.08
N LEU A 187 6.13 14.93 -6.54
CA LEU A 187 4.93 15.29 -7.28
C LEU A 187 5.28 16.13 -8.51
N SER A 188 6.04 17.21 -8.35
CA SER A 188 6.42 18.08 -9.47
C SER A 188 7.21 17.32 -10.55
N TYR A 189 8.10 16.42 -10.12
CA TYR A 189 8.82 15.53 -11.04
C TYR A 189 7.88 14.60 -11.81
N TYR A 190 6.93 13.98 -11.11
CA TYR A 190 5.92 13.12 -11.71
C TYR A 190 5.04 13.86 -12.72
N GLU A 191 4.50 15.03 -12.34
CA GLU A 191 3.67 15.86 -13.21
C GLU A 191 4.42 16.31 -14.47
N LYS A 192 5.69 16.72 -14.31
CA LYS A 192 6.58 17.04 -15.46
C LYS A 192 6.72 15.85 -16.42
N LYS A 193 6.81 14.62 -15.89
CA LYS A 193 6.91 13.41 -16.73
C LYS A 193 5.59 13.04 -17.40
N CYS A 194 4.45 13.29 -16.73
CA CYS A 194 3.12 13.03 -17.28
C CYS A 194 2.79 13.93 -18.49
N LYS A 195 3.42 15.10 -18.66
CA LYS A 195 3.22 15.94 -19.83
C LYS A 195 3.55 15.23 -21.16
N ASN A 196 4.54 14.34 -21.15
CA ASN A 196 5.06 13.70 -22.36
C ASN A 196 5.04 12.17 -22.31
N LYS A 197 4.53 11.54 -21.21
CA LYS A 197 4.58 10.09 -21.01
C LYS A 197 3.31 9.59 -20.33
N PRO A 198 2.87 8.36 -20.62
CA PRO A 198 1.78 7.73 -19.87
C PRO A 198 2.06 7.69 -18.36
N ALA A 199 1.00 7.78 -17.54
CA ALA A 199 1.10 7.84 -16.07
C ALA A 199 1.95 6.71 -15.47
N LYS A 200 1.80 5.47 -15.93
CA LYS A 200 2.62 4.33 -15.46
C LYS A 200 4.12 4.48 -15.77
N VAL A 201 4.45 5.09 -16.90
CA VAL A 201 5.85 5.37 -17.27
C VAL A 201 6.41 6.51 -16.42
N ALA A 202 5.59 7.53 -16.14
CA ALA A 202 5.97 8.62 -15.24
C ALA A 202 6.17 8.10 -13.80
N GLN A 203 5.32 7.19 -13.31
CA GLN A 203 5.51 6.51 -12.02
C GLN A 203 6.84 5.74 -11.96
N ALA A 204 7.15 4.95 -12.99
CA ALA A 204 8.41 4.21 -13.06
C ALA A 204 9.63 5.14 -13.04
N ALA A 205 9.58 6.26 -13.75
CA ALA A 205 10.63 7.29 -13.72
C ALA A 205 10.76 7.93 -12.32
N SER A 206 9.63 8.12 -11.62
CA SER A 206 9.62 8.65 -10.25
C SER A 206 10.16 7.63 -9.24
N MET A 207 9.88 6.33 -9.41
CA MET A 207 10.52 5.26 -8.63
C MET A 207 12.04 5.29 -8.78
N HIS A 208 12.54 5.44 -10.00
CA HIS A 208 13.97 5.57 -10.25
C HIS A 208 14.56 6.81 -9.53
N LYS A 209 13.84 7.95 -9.52
CA LYS A 209 14.25 9.15 -8.77
C LYS A 209 14.24 8.90 -7.26
N LEU A 210 13.24 8.18 -6.73
CA LEU A 210 13.15 7.81 -5.32
C LEU A 210 14.33 6.93 -4.89
N VAL A 211 14.77 5.98 -5.72
CA VAL A 211 15.96 5.16 -5.44
C VAL A 211 17.22 6.04 -5.30
N PHE A 212 17.34 7.10 -6.06
CA PHE A 212 18.47 8.03 -5.92
C PHE A 212 18.44 8.78 -4.59
N ILE A 213 17.25 9.15 -4.11
CA ILE A 213 17.06 9.77 -2.78
C ILE A 213 17.41 8.77 -1.69
N ILE A 214 16.88 7.54 -1.76
CA ILE A 214 17.17 6.44 -0.82
C ILE A 214 18.67 6.19 -0.74
N PHE A 215 19.34 6.08 -1.89
CA PHE A 215 20.79 5.90 -1.94
C PHE A 215 21.55 7.03 -1.25
N ALA A 216 21.18 8.28 -1.51
CA ALA A 216 21.84 9.43 -0.89
C ALA A 216 21.64 9.46 0.63
N VAL A 217 20.42 9.23 1.10
CA VAL A 217 20.05 9.21 2.52
C VAL A 217 20.84 8.12 3.27
N LEU A 218 20.91 6.92 2.72
CA LEU A 218 21.62 5.80 3.37
C LEU A 218 23.14 5.96 3.29
N ARG A 219 23.69 6.45 2.18
CA ARG A 219 25.14 6.68 2.03
C ARG A 219 25.63 7.80 2.93
N ASP A 220 24.91 8.91 2.95
CA ASP A 220 25.35 10.12 3.64
C ASP A 220 24.92 10.12 5.12
N GLN A 221 24.10 9.13 5.54
CA GLN A 221 23.56 8.99 6.91
C GLN A 221 22.86 10.28 7.37
N LYS A 222 22.16 10.96 6.46
CA LYS A 222 21.43 12.21 6.71
C LYS A 222 19.98 12.06 6.32
N PRO A 223 19.03 12.61 7.12
CA PRO A 223 17.61 12.57 6.76
C PRO A 223 17.34 13.35 5.47
N SER A 224 16.26 12.98 4.79
CA SER A 224 15.77 13.73 3.63
C SER A 224 15.14 15.04 4.10
N ASN A 225 15.68 16.16 3.67
CA ASN A 225 15.11 17.49 3.87
C ASN A 225 14.06 17.81 2.81
#